data_aeffbdd934b6d2a795bd906b824314dd
#
_entry.id   aeffbdd934b6d2a795bd906b824314dd
#
_cell.length_a   1.000
_cell.length_b   1.000
_cell.length_c   1.000
_cell.angle_alpha   90.00
_cell.angle_beta   90.00
_cell.angle_gamma   90.00
#
_symmetry.space_group_name_H-M   'P 1'
#
loop_
_entity.id
_entity.type
_entity.pdbx_description
1 polymer ?
#
loop_
_entity_poly.entity_id
_entity_poly.type
_entity_poly.pdbx_seq_one_letter_code
_entity_poly.pdbx_strand_id
1 'polypeptide(L)'
;MKKLLFIFLMLAVLTGCHGLRMGVGLKGEFIDEDTLVLDGDTFTIQERIGDSLFIVWNYEHSDEKTPCYLLKYERNGFYYPQIGATSITSIDNTINYVSIDDNDVYDIKDRKILFSSPCSASGLYYLGQWKNLHLFTSSDTICFSDGKCIGLKDDVYCRKTNNEGFVKLVAGAQTKEVSFADLYNAKKMGGSTDAYIKHFTKDYYIKPRSKYESVDAGFSVDLDIPKGNADSDKAIREWMMAAIRDDAFYQLQNNMGIPVGKCTSLKDMQHSLDDYGVLWEKLCRAEYQIEDTLEIRMTCNIKVKKVADCDDYTTYYYWASLYGGGLHDLPRKYYITYDKQRGGLLDVGNSVKPSMMQRFRHMVLESLKKEYDFCYERENSWEDFTHSIFSFHCPMIDTSGMDDVMRSFLVHNYSCDDWAGWNGYNEKAFTEKDFPLTHFAVLPEGIVLTYHPYQIDCFAAGEYHAVIPFKEANKCLMFDYSKHEDLKPKLQRFIKW
;
A
#
# COMPACT_ATOMS: atom_id res chain seq x y z
N MET A 1 25.51 -40.02 45.23
CA MET A 1 24.57 -39.34 44.36
C MET A 1 24.77 -37.82 44.28
N LYS A 2 24.89 -37.07 45.40
CA LYS A 2 25.09 -35.61 45.36
C LYS A 2 26.36 -35.15 44.61
N LYS A 3 27.47 -35.89 44.69
CA LYS A 3 28.73 -35.57 44.00
C LYS A 3 28.66 -35.84 42.47
N LEU A 4 27.89 -36.83 42.07
CA LEU A 4 27.66 -37.12 40.63
C LEU A 4 26.77 -36.06 39.97
N LEU A 5 25.76 -35.57 40.72
CA LEU A 5 24.86 -34.49 40.23
C LEU A 5 25.65 -33.17 40.06
N PHE A 6 26.62 -32.90 40.95
CA PHE A 6 27.46 -31.71 40.85
C PHE A 6 28.42 -31.77 39.64
N ILE A 7 28.97 -32.98 39.37
CA ILE A 7 29.82 -33.19 38.17
C ILE A 7 28.99 -33.12 36.88
N PHE A 8 27.76 -33.62 36.86
CA PHE A 8 26.86 -33.44 35.71
C PHE A 8 26.43 -31.99 35.50
N LEU A 9 26.21 -31.24 36.59
CA LEU A 9 25.93 -29.80 36.50
C LEU A 9 27.15 -29.02 36.01
N MET A 10 28.37 -29.37 36.49
CA MET A 10 29.62 -28.77 36.04
C MET A 10 29.96 -29.17 34.59
N LEU A 11 29.66 -30.41 34.16
CA LEU A 11 29.84 -30.83 32.76
C LEU A 11 28.79 -30.20 31.83
N ALA A 12 27.57 -29.98 32.30
CA ALA A 12 26.56 -29.24 31.54
C ALA A 12 26.91 -27.74 31.40
N VAL A 13 27.72 -27.21 32.33
CA VAL A 13 28.26 -25.84 32.25
C VAL A 13 29.51 -25.77 31.35
N LEU A 14 30.22 -26.91 31.16
CA LEU A 14 31.45 -26.99 30.37
C LEU A 14 31.25 -27.54 28.95
N THR A 15 30.10 -28.18 28.65
CA THR A 15 29.75 -28.56 27.28
C THR A 15 28.89 -27.44 26.66
N GLY A 16 29.57 -26.41 26.30
CA GLY A 16 29.35 -25.46 25.27
C GLY A 16 27.92 -25.06 24.94
N CYS A 17 27.49 -23.97 25.47
CA CYS A 17 26.73 -23.07 24.64
C CYS A 17 27.71 -21.99 24.15
N HIS A 18 28.08 -21.99 22.89
CA HIS A 18 28.80 -20.90 22.25
C HIS A 18 27.92 -19.63 22.17
N GLY A 19 26.72 -19.63 22.72
CA GLY A 19 25.83 -18.48 22.78
C GLY A 19 26.20 -17.51 23.92
N LEU A 20 25.90 -16.23 23.73
CA LEU A 20 26.13 -15.20 24.74
C LEU A 20 25.34 -15.48 26.02
N ARG A 21 25.98 -15.35 27.18
CA ARG A 21 25.34 -15.55 28.48
C ARG A 21 24.44 -14.38 28.83
N MET A 22 23.14 -14.61 28.90
CA MET A 22 22.14 -13.59 29.20
C MET A 22 22.42 -12.94 30.57
N GLY A 23 22.36 -11.61 30.60
CA GLY A 23 22.51 -10.80 31.80
C GLY A 23 23.94 -10.68 32.34
N VAL A 24 24.95 -11.28 31.70
CA VAL A 24 26.35 -11.10 32.01
C VAL A 24 26.92 -9.96 31.18
N GLY A 25 27.65 -9.03 31.81
CA GLY A 25 28.32 -7.96 31.08
C GLY A 25 29.55 -8.50 30.34
N LEU A 26 29.58 -8.25 29.03
CA LEU A 26 30.66 -8.64 28.12
C LEU A 26 31.47 -7.41 27.75
N LYS A 27 32.78 -7.50 27.82
CA LYS A 27 33.66 -6.43 27.39
C LYS A 27 33.74 -6.45 25.88
N GLY A 28 33.47 -5.28 25.24
CA GLY A 28 33.46 -5.20 23.78
C GLY A 28 34.11 -3.96 23.24
N GLU A 29 34.54 -4.06 21.98
CA GLU A 29 35.09 -2.96 21.22
C GLU A 29 34.60 -3.02 19.77
N PHE A 30 34.38 -1.85 19.18
CA PHE A 30 34.10 -1.74 17.75
C PHE A 30 35.40 -1.86 16.96
N ILE A 31 35.42 -2.72 15.94
CA ILE A 31 36.49 -2.75 14.94
C ILE A 31 36.21 -1.72 13.86
N ASP A 32 34.97 -1.60 13.47
CA ASP A 32 34.44 -0.64 12.50
C ASP A 32 32.95 -0.29 12.80
N GLU A 33 32.26 0.41 11.88
CA GLU A 33 30.87 0.83 12.08
C GLU A 33 29.89 -0.35 12.22
N ASP A 34 30.20 -1.49 11.59
CA ASP A 34 29.31 -2.64 11.50
C ASP A 34 29.83 -3.88 12.24
N THR A 35 30.99 -3.78 12.88
CA THR A 35 31.64 -4.93 13.52
C THR A 35 31.94 -4.68 15.00
N LEU A 36 31.40 -5.54 15.86
CA LEU A 36 31.59 -5.53 17.30
C LEU A 36 32.27 -6.85 17.76
N VAL A 37 33.34 -6.75 18.54
CA VAL A 37 33.97 -7.92 19.16
C VAL A 37 33.59 -7.94 20.64
N LEU A 38 33.06 -9.06 21.12
CA LEU A 38 32.67 -9.30 22.52
C LEU A 38 33.39 -10.53 23.06
N ASP A 39 34.23 -10.34 24.06
CA ASP A 39 35.01 -11.40 24.71
C ASP A 39 35.77 -12.34 23.73
N GLY A 40 36.11 -11.83 22.54
CA GLY A 40 36.86 -12.54 21.51
C GLY A 40 35.99 -13.04 20.32
N ASP A 41 34.67 -13.07 20.43
CA ASP A 41 33.78 -13.45 19.36
C ASP A 41 33.39 -12.20 18.50
N THR A 42 33.30 -12.38 17.18
CA THR A 42 33.00 -11.31 16.25
C THR A 42 31.51 -11.31 15.86
N PHE A 43 30.90 -10.16 15.96
CA PHE A 43 29.48 -9.93 15.64
C PHE A 43 29.33 -8.84 14.60
N THR A 44 28.42 -9.04 13.65
CA THR A 44 27.98 -7.99 12.74
C THR A 44 26.79 -7.25 13.32
N ILE A 45 26.88 -5.92 13.36
CA ILE A 45 25.78 -5.06 13.80
C ILE A 45 24.79 -4.96 12.63
N GLN A 46 23.59 -5.46 12.83
CA GLN A 46 22.50 -5.34 11.85
C GLN A 46 21.76 -4.02 12.02
N GLU A 47 21.58 -3.60 13.27
CA GLU A 47 20.83 -2.39 13.55
C GLU A 47 21.25 -1.77 14.90
N ARG A 48 21.14 -0.44 14.97
CA ARG A 48 21.29 0.33 16.21
C ARG A 48 19.96 0.97 16.57
N ILE A 49 19.45 0.66 17.76
CA ILE A 49 18.20 1.19 18.28
C ILE A 49 18.51 2.25 19.33
N GLY A 50 18.43 3.51 18.95
CA GLY A 50 18.88 4.62 19.80
C GLY A 50 20.37 4.54 20.13
N ASP A 51 20.76 5.07 21.30
CA ASP A 51 22.18 5.23 21.66
C ASP A 51 22.79 4.01 22.38
N SER A 52 22.00 3.02 22.75
CA SER A 52 22.47 1.99 23.69
C SER A 52 21.99 0.56 23.39
N LEU A 53 21.23 0.34 22.35
CA LEU A 53 20.75 -0.98 21.97
C LEU A 53 21.27 -1.37 20.59
N PHE A 54 21.68 -2.62 20.45
CA PHE A 54 22.26 -3.16 19.22
C PHE A 54 21.64 -4.51 18.92
N ILE A 55 21.18 -4.70 17.70
CA ILE A 55 20.86 -6.01 17.15
C ILE A 55 22.11 -6.49 16.43
N VAL A 56 22.64 -7.63 16.86
CA VAL A 56 23.89 -8.19 16.33
C VAL A 56 23.68 -9.63 15.88
N TRP A 57 24.44 -10.05 14.88
CA TRP A 57 24.42 -11.40 14.33
C TRP A 57 25.81 -12.03 14.40
N ASN A 58 25.88 -13.30 14.86
CA ASN A 58 27.10 -14.08 14.82
C ASN A 58 27.10 -15.03 13.61
N TYR A 59 27.81 -14.69 12.56
CA TYR A 59 27.90 -15.50 11.33
C TYR A 59 28.75 -16.76 11.51
N GLU A 60 29.74 -16.75 12.43
CA GLU A 60 30.60 -17.91 12.69
C GLU A 60 29.81 -19.04 13.35
N HIS A 61 28.71 -18.71 13.96
CA HIS A 61 27.80 -19.64 14.66
C HIS A 61 26.39 -19.65 14.05
N SER A 62 26.28 -19.48 12.73
CA SER A 62 24.98 -19.44 12.04
C SER A 62 24.17 -20.74 12.13
N ASP A 63 24.82 -21.86 12.46
CA ASP A 63 24.17 -23.16 12.69
C ASP A 63 23.56 -23.27 14.10
N GLU A 64 23.79 -22.29 14.98
CA GLU A 64 23.20 -22.24 16.30
C GLU A 64 21.71 -21.86 16.24
N LYS A 65 20.97 -22.30 17.26
CA LYS A 65 19.53 -21.99 17.37
C LYS A 65 19.25 -20.51 17.66
N THR A 66 20.25 -19.74 18.07
CA THR A 66 20.12 -18.34 18.46
C THR A 66 21.31 -17.53 17.96
N PRO A 67 21.45 -17.32 16.64
CA PRO A 67 22.58 -16.56 16.09
C PRO A 67 22.44 -15.05 16.24
N CYS A 68 21.23 -14.55 16.56
CA CYS A 68 20.92 -13.13 16.68
C CYS A 68 20.72 -12.73 18.15
N TYR A 69 21.26 -11.58 18.54
CA TYR A 69 21.17 -11.09 19.91
C TYR A 69 20.79 -9.61 19.95
N LEU A 70 19.93 -9.25 20.91
CA LEU A 70 19.74 -7.88 21.34
C LEU A 70 20.68 -7.57 22.48
N LEU A 71 21.57 -6.62 22.30
CA LEU A 71 22.56 -6.17 23.29
C LEU A 71 22.19 -4.79 23.82
N LYS A 72 22.33 -4.61 25.14
CA LYS A 72 22.29 -3.29 25.77
C LYS A 72 23.68 -2.85 26.16
N TYR A 73 24.14 -1.72 25.62
CA TYR A 73 25.40 -1.09 26.05
C TYR A 73 25.16 -0.20 27.27
N GLU A 74 26.05 -0.31 28.24
CA GLU A 74 26.10 0.59 29.39
C GLU A 74 27.39 1.42 29.38
N ARG A 75 27.34 2.61 29.92
CA ARG A 75 28.47 3.59 29.92
C ARG A 75 29.75 3.10 30.63
N ASN A 76 29.71 1.96 31.29
CA ASN A 76 30.85 1.29 31.89
C ASN A 76 31.72 0.49 30.91
N GLY A 77 31.38 0.49 29.61
CA GLY A 77 32.09 -0.22 28.56
C GLY A 77 31.69 -1.69 28.40
N PHE A 78 30.55 -2.09 28.98
CA PHE A 78 30.04 -3.45 28.88
C PHE A 78 28.74 -3.53 28.09
N TYR A 79 28.61 -4.64 27.37
CA TYR A 79 27.41 -5.03 26.65
C TYR A 79 26.67 -6.13 27.38
N TYR A 80 25.40 -5.99 27.57
CA TYR A 80 24.54 -6.95 28.26
C TYR A 80 23.56 -7.59 27.32
N PRO A 81 23.71 -8.89 26.98
CA PRO A 81 22.72 -9.62 26.20
C PRO A 81 21.34 -9.57 26.88
N GLN A 82 20.31 -9.13 26.16
CA GLN A 82 18.95 -9.03 26.66
C GLN A 82 18.15 -10.26 26.26
N ILE A 83 18.29 -10.68 25.00
CA ILE A 83 17.64 -11.86 24.42
C ILE A 83 18.47 -12.35 23.25
N GLY A 84 18.40 -13.67 22.97
CA GLY A 84 18.91 -14.31 21.76
C GLY A 84 17.78 -15.07 21.06
N ALA A 85 17.78 -15.03 19.73
CA ALA A 85 16.74 -15.60 18.89
C ALA A 85 17.30 -16.01 17.52
N THR A 86 16.48 -16.68 16.68
CA THR A 86 16.85 -16.93 15.29
C THR A 86 16.80 -15.66 14.44
N SER A 87 15.90 -14.74 14.77
CA SER A 87 15.85 -13.40 14.19
C SER A 87 15.41 -12.37 15.21
N ILE A 88 15.93 -11.16 15.12
CA ILE A 88 15.49 -9.99 15.89
C ILE A 88 15.44 -8.82 14.93
N THR A 89 14.32 -8.07 14.93
CA THR A 89 14.15 -6.86 14.14
C THR A 89 13.56 -5.75 14.99
N SER A 90 13.89 -4.51 14.70
CA SER A 90 13.25 -3.37 15.37
C SER A 90 11.76 -3.30 15.01
N ILE A 91 10.99 -2.67 15.87
CA ILE A 91 9.61 -2.28 15.57
C ILE A 91 9.62 -0.78 15.31
N ASP A 92 9.13 -0.39 14.16
CA ASP A 92 9.11 1.00 13.74
C ASP A 92 8.44 1.93 14.76
N ASN A 93 8.99 3.12 14.88
CA ASN A 93 8.49 4.18 15.75
C ASN A 93 8.55 3.87 17.26
N THR A 94 9.43 2.96 17.68
CA THR A 94 9.65 2.68 19.11
C THR A 94 11.05 2.15 19.39
N ILE A 95 11.60 2.50 20.55
CA ILE A 95 12.84 1.92 21.10
C ILE A 95 12.56 0.94 22.26
N ASN A 96 11.28 0.67 22.54
CA ASN A 96 10.87 -0.12 23.69
C ASN A 96 10.55 -1.58 23.36
N TYR A 97 10.35 -1.88 22.08
CA TYR A 97 9.91 -3.20 21.61
C TYR A 97 10.74 -3.64 20.41
N VAL A 98 10.97 -4.94 20.32
CA VAL A 98 11.55 -5.62 19.15
C VAL A 98 10.70 -6.83 18.79
N SER A 99 10.74 -7.21 17.52
CA SER A 99 10.18 -8.48 17.03
C SER A 99 11.21 -9.58 17.18
N ILE A 100 10.78 -10.76 17.60
CA ILE A 100 11.60 -11.95 17.78
C ILE A 100 10.99 -13.12 17.01
N ASP A 101 11.82 -13.85 16.27
CA ASP A 101 11.44 -15.06 15.53
C ASP A 101 10.19 -14.83 14.65
N ASP A 102 10.11 -13.63 14.08
CA ASP A 102 9.07 -13.15 13.18
C ASP A 102 7.63 -13.06 13.74
N ASN A 103 7.40 -13.52 14.97
CA ASN A 103 6.03 -13.55 15.53
C ASN A 103 5.90 -12.90 16.91
N ASP A 104 6.93 -12.90 17.69
CA ASP A 104 6.85 -12.45 19.08
C ASP A 104 7.26 -10.99 19.22
N VAL A 105 6.50 -10.22 19.98
CA VAL A 105 6.84 -8.84 20.37
C VAL A 105 7.44 -8.88 21.77
N TYR A 106 8.69 -8.46 21.88
CA TYR A 106 9.45 -8.43 23.13
C TYR A 106 9.52 -7.02 23.71
N ASP A 107 9.15 -6.90 24.97
CA ASP A 107 9.30 -5.67 25.76
C ASP A 107 10.73 -5.62 26.37
N ILE A 108 11.51 -4.67 25.85
CA ILE A 108 12.92 -4.50 26.24
C ILE A 108 13.03 -4.08 27.71
N LYS A 109 12.11 -3.23 28.19
CA LYS A 109 12.11 -2.74 29.57
C LYS A 109 11.76 -3.83 30.56
N ASP A 110 10.69 -4.54 30.30
CA ASP A 110 10.18 -5.60 31.19
C ASP A 110 10.88 -6.95 30.96
N ARG A 111 11.69 -7.06 29.90
CA ARG A 111 12.44 -8.27 29.51
C ARG A 111 11.55 -9.50 29.38
N LYS A 112 10.45 -9.36 28.65
CA LYS A 112 9.48 -10.43 28.45
C LYS A 112 8.83 -10.35 27.08
N ILE A 113 8.34 -11.49 26.57
CA ILE A 113 7.43 -11.51 25.44
C ILE A 113 6.12 -10.85 25.86
N LEU A 114 5.73 -9.82 25.17
CA LEU A 114 4.49 -9.08 25.41
C LEU A 114 3.29 -9.84 24.85
N PHE A 115 3.39 -10.31 23.62
CA PHE A 115 2.42 -11.18 22.96
C PHE A 115 3.03 -11.80 21.70
N SER A 116 2.39 -12.88 21.20
CA SER A 116 2.71 -13.46 19.89
C SER A 116 1.72 -12.95 18.86
N SER A 117 2.23 -12.30 17.81
CA SER A 117 1.42 -11.80 16.71
C SER A 117 0.96 -12.95 15.81
N PRO A 118 -0.30 -12.99 15.37
CA PRO A 118 -0.77 -13.99 14.39
C PRO A 118 -0.29 -13.71 12.96
N CYS A 119 0.29 -12.55 12.72
CA CYS A 119 0.95 -12.15 11.48
C CYS A 119 2.44 -11.94 11.75
N SER A 120 3.26 -11.97 10.69
CA SER A 120 4.68 -11.66 10.83
C SER A 120 4.87 -10.36 11.61
N ALA A 121 5.66 -10.42 12.67
CA ALA A 121 5.98 -9.25 13.50
C ALA A 121 7.08 -8.39 12.86
N SER A 122 7.74 -8.88 11.81
CA SER A 122 8.60 -8.07 10.96
C SER A 122 7.74 -7.03 10.22
N GLY A 123 8.09 -5.76 10.34
CA GLY A 123 7.30 -4.64 9.78
C GLY A 123 6.11 -4.21 10.63
N LEU A 124 6.09 -4.55 11.92
CA LEU A 124 5.16 -3.94 12.86
C LEU A 124 5.54 -2.48 13.12
N TYR A 125 4.52 -1.66 13.30
CA TYR A 125 4.61 -0.26 13.65
C TYR A 125 3.87 0.00 14.96
N TYR A 126 4.51 0.64 15.93
CA TYR A 126 3.91 0.92 17.23
C TYR A 126 2.98 2.14 17.16
N LEU A 127 1.70 1.92 17.44
CA LEU A 127 0.68 2.96 17.39
C LEU A 127 0.52 3.71 18.72
N GLY A 128 0.71 3.03 19.86
CA GLY A 128 0.53 3.65 21.17
C GLY A 128 -0.02 2.68 22.23
N GLN A 129 -0.50 3.26 23.33
CA GLN A 129 -1.04 2.52 24.47
C GLN A 129 -2.46 2.98 24.78
N TRP A 130 -3.35 2.04 25.10
CA TRP A 130 -4.67 2.28 25.61
C TRP A 130 -4.92 1.44 26.87
N LYS A 131 -5.10 2.09 28.00
CA LYS A 131 -5.12 1.41 29.31
C LYS A 131 -3.79 0.65 29.51
N ASN A 132 -3.88 -0.67 29.68
CA ASN A 132 -2.73 -1.57 29.83
C ASN A 132 -2.37 -2.29 28.52
N LEU A 133 -3.02 -1.95 27.39
CA LEU A 133 -2.83 -2.61 26.11
C LEU A 133 -1.94 -1.76 25.22
N HIS A 134 -0.96 -2.38 24.61
CA HIS A 134 -0.13 -1.79 23.57
C HIS A 134 -0.72 -2.16 22.20
N LEU A 135 -0.69 -1.21 21.26
CA LEU A 135 -1.23 -1.37 19.92
C LEU A 135 -0.10 -1.32 18.91
N PHE A 136 -0.15 -2.27 18.00
CA PHE A 136 0.76 -2.38 16.86
C PHE A 136 -0.04 -2.56 15.58
N THR A 137 0.52 -2.15 14.45
CA THR A 137 -0.08 -2.41 13.13
C THR A 137 0.96 -3.00 12.21
N SER A 138 0.53 -3.95 11.39
CA SER A 138 1.20 -4.37 10.17
C SER A 138 0.51 -3.73 8.97
N SER A 139 0.90 -4.14 7.76
CA SER A 139 0.26 -3.68 6.52
C SER A 139 -1.25 -3.95 6.47
N ASP A 140 -1.73 -5.02 7.11
CA ASP A 140 -3.11 -5.52 6.97
C ASP A 140 -3.83 -5.81 8.28
N THR A 141 -3.20 -5.55 9.43
CA THR A 141 -3.75 -5.96 10.74
C THR A 141 -3.35 -4.98 11.84
N ILE A 142 -4.27 -4.68 12.76
CA ILE A 142 -4.00 -3.99 14.02
C ILE A 142 -4.07 -5.01 15.14
N CYS A 143 -3.01 -5.16 15.93
CA CYS A 143 -2.90 -6.09 17.04
C CYS A 143 -2.83 -5.36 18.38
N PHE A 144 -3.56 -5.88 19.37
CA PHE A 144 -3.47 -5.46 20.78
C PHE A 144 -2.63 -6.48 21.54
N SER A 145 -1.92 -6.01 22.55
CA SER A 145 -1.01 -6.86 23.35
C SER A 145 -1.69 -7.96 24.16
N ASP A 146 -3.02 -8.03 24.20
CA ASP A 146 -3.77 -9.16 24.74
C ASP A 146 -4.05 -10.25 23.70
N GLY A 147 -3.52 -10.10 22.49
CA GLY A 147 -3.69 -11.04 21.37
C GLY A 147 -4.92 -10.75 20.50
N LYS A 148 -5.74 -9.74 20.81
CA LYS A 148 -6.86 -9.36 19.94
C LYS A 148 -6.33 -8.67 18.69
N CYS A 149 -6.75 -9.15 17.52
CA CYS A 149 -6.38 -8.57 16.24
C CYS A 149 -7.60 -8.17 15.40
N ILE A 150 -7.43 -7.13 14.63
CA ILE A 150 -8.43 -6.57 13.71
C ILE A 150 -7.79 -6.48 12.33
N GLY A 151 -8.29 -7.27 11.38
CA GLY A 151 -7.84 -7.20 9.99
C GLY A 151 -8.25 -5.89 9.33
N LEU A 152 -7.36 -5.30 8.56
CA LEU A 152 -7.65 -4.20 7.66
C LEU A 152 -8.06 -4.73 6.29
N LYS A 153 -8.88 -3.99 5.55
CA LYS A 153 -9.17 -4.34 4.15
C LYS A 153 -7.95 -4.08 3.28
N ASP A 154 -7.87 -4.72 2.13
CA ASP A 154 -6.69 -4.76 1.26
C ASP A 154 -6.19 -3.38 0.79
N ASP A 155 -7.08 -2.39 0.75
CA ASP A 155 -6.79 -1.02 0.36
C ASP A 155 -6.63 -0.07 1.56
N VAL A 156 -6.56 -0.62 2.78
CA VAL A 156 -6.54 0.16 4.02
C VAL A 156 -5.23 -0.01 4.75
N TYR A 157 -4.69 1.09 5.21
CA TYR A 157 -3.59 1.09 6.15
C TYR A 157 -3.90 1.97 7.37
N CYS A 158 -3.17 1.74 8.45
CA CYS A 158 -3.34 2.42 9.72
C CYS A 158 -2.16 3.36 9.98
N ARG A 159 -2.45 4.58 10.41
CA ARG A 159 -1.42 5.57 10.80
C ARG A 159 -1.64 6.07 12.22
N LYS A 160 -0.56 6.39 12.89
CA LYS A 160 -0.58 7.11 14.15
C LYS A 160 -1.10 8.53 13.93
N THR A 161 -1.84 9.07 14.90
CA THR A 161 -2.28 10.47 14.89
C THR A 161 -1.57 11.26 15.98
N ASN A 162 -1.65 12.59 15.91
CA ASN A 162 -1.18 13.46 16.99
C ASN A 162 -2.13 13.43 18.22
N ASN A 163 -3.34 12.84 18.08
CA ASN A 163 -4.27 12.64 19.17
C ASN A 163 -3.93 11.36 19.92
N GLU A 164 -3.50 11.46 21.16
CA GLU A 164 -3.24 10.30 21.98
C GLU A 164 -4.50 9.42 22.12
N GLY A 165 -4.34 8.10 21.95
CA GLY A 165 -5.46 7.16 22.02
C GLY A 165 -6.30 7.03 20.74
N PHE A 166 -5.85 7.61 19.63
CA PHE A 166 -6.51 7.50 18.33
C PHE A 166 -5.56 7.02 17.25
N VAL A 167 -6.12 6.39 16.22
CA VAL A 167 -5.45 6.08 14.95
C VAL A 167 -6.25 6.66 13.80
N LYS A 168 -5.58 6.88 12.67
CA LYS A 168 -6.19 7.24 11.41
C LYS A 168 -6.18 6.03 10.47
N LEU A 169 -7.34 5.53 10.12
CA LEU A 169 -7.51 4.54 9.06
C LEU A 169 -7.62 5.27 7.74
N VAL A 170 -6.88 4.81 6.74
CA VAL A 170 -6.78 5.45 5.42
C VAL A 170 -7.06 4.41 4.35
N ALA A 171 -7.96 4.74 3.43
CA ALA A 171 -8.32 3.94 2.26
C ALA A 171 -8.33 4.86 1.03
N GLY A 172 -7.19 5.00 0.36
CA GLY A 172 -6.99 6.05 -0.63
C GLY A 172 -7.28 7.43 -0.02
N ALA A 173 -8.14 8.21 -0.66
CA ALA A 173 -8.54 9.54 -0.15
C ALA A 173 -9.53 9.50 1.04
N GLN A 174 -10.13 8.35 1.34
CA GLN A 174 -11.06 8.20 2.45
C GLN A 174 -10.30 7.99 3.76
N THR A 175 -10.62 8.77 4.77
CA THR A 175 -9.97 8.67 6.07
C THR A 175 -10.97 8.62 7.21
N LYS A 176 -10.59 7.95 8.28
CA LYS A 176 -11.37 7.93 9.52
C LYS A 176 -10.47 7.89 10.73
N GLU A 177 -10.58 8.90 11.59
CA GLU A 177 -9.97 8.86 12.90
C GLU A 177 -10.82 8.01 13.84
N VAL A 178 -10.20 7.04 14.52
CA VAL A 178 -10.89 6.04 15.36
C VAL A 178 -10.16 5.93 16.68
N SER A 179 -10.92 5.97 17.78
CA SER A 179 -10.33 5.73 19.10
C SER A 179 -9.90 4.28 19.27
N PHE A 180 -8.85 4.04 20.05
CA PHE A 180 -8.43 2.67 20.42
C PHE A 180 -9.57 1.88 21.08
N ALA A 181 -10.43 2.56 21.84
CA ALA A 181 -11.60 1.95 22.46
C ALA A 181 -12.63 1.47 21.43
N ASP A 182 -12.92 2.28 20.39
CA ASP A 182 -13.86 1.90 19.34
C ASP A 182 -13.33 0.76 18.49
N LEU A 183 -12.03 0.76 18.19
CA LEU A 183 -11.37 -0.35 17.50
C LEU A 183 -11.48 -1.63 18.35
N TYR A 184 -11.10 -1.56 19.61
CA TYR A 184 -11.15 -2.73 20.50
C TYR A 184 -12.55 -3.29 20.65
N ASN A 185 -13.57 -2.42 20.73
CA ASN A 185 -14.97 -2.81 20.88
C ASN A 185 -15.69 -3.04 19.53
N ALA A 186 -15.01 -2.88 18.43
CA ALA A 186 -15.59 -3.11 17.10
C ALA A 186 -16.20 -4.51 17.02
N LYS A 187 -17.43 -4.58 16.51
CA LYS A 187 -18.18 -5.83 16.33
C LYS A 187 -18.50 -6.01 14.87
N LYS A 188 -18.59 -7.28 14.45
CA LYS A 188 -19.14 -7.62 13.14
C LYS A 188 -20.58 -7.12 13.09
N MET A 189 -20.81 -6.05 12.34
CA MET A 189 -22.17 -5.66 12.00
C MET A 189 -22.59 -6.47 10.78
N GLY A 190 -23.80 -7.03 10.82
CA GLY A 190 -24.36 -7.72 9.65
C GLY A 190 -24.27 -6.79 8.45
N GLY A 191 -23.60 -7.24 7.39
CA GLY A 191 -23.42 -6.45 6.19
C GLY A 191 -24.79 -6.08 5.64
N SER A 192 -25.13 -4.79 5.63
CA SER A 192 -26.20 -4.28 4.78
C SER A 192 -25.71 -4.46 3.34
N THR A 193 -26.14 -5.52 2.69
CA THR A 193 -25.97 -5.64 1.25
C THR A 193 -26.82 -4.54 0.63
N ASP A 194 -26.18 -3.59 -0.04
CA ASP A 194 -26.91 -2.57 -0.79
C ASP A 194 -27.81 -3.29 -1.80
N ALA A 195 -29.13 -3.12 -1.62
CA ALA A 195 -30.13 -3.80 -2.45
C ALA A 195 -29.97 -3.47 -3.95
N TYR A 196 -29.38 -2.33 -4.27
CA TYR A 196 -29.18 -1.83 -5.65
C TYR A 196 -27.86 -2.25 -6.27
N ILE A 197 -26.95 -2.87 -5.52
CA ILE A 197 -25.65 -3.32 -5.98
C ILE A 197 -25.61 -4.85 -6.09
N LYS A 198 -25.02 -5.36 -7.16
CA LYS A 198 -24.57 -6.75 -7.28
C LYS A 198 -23.08 -6.80 -7.06
N HIS A 199 -22.68 -7.41 -5.98
CA HIS A 199 -21.28 -7.79 -5.82
C HIS A 199 -20.96 -8.95 -6.76
N PHE A 200 -19.92 -8.79 -7.58
CA PHE A 200 -19.50 -9.77 -8.59
C PHE A 200 -17.99 -9.94 -8.52
N THR A 201 -17.58 -11.17 -8.22
CA THR A 201 -16.16 -11.56 -8.19
C THR A 201 -15.96 -12.70 -9.15
N LYS A 202 -14.94 -12.62 -9.97
CA LYS A 202 -14.56 -13.69 -10.88
C LYS A 202 -13.09 -13.66 -11.24
N ASP A 203 -12.51 -14.86 -11.31
CA ASP A 203 -11.12 -15.10 -11.67
C ASP A 203 -11.04 -15.92 -12.95
N TYR A 204 -10.16 -15.49 -13.85
CA TYR A 204 -9.87 -16.14 -15.12
C TYR A 204 -8.38 -16.52 -15.14
N TYR A 205 -8.05 -17.67 -14.57
CA TYR A 205 -6.68 -18.17 -14.53
C TYR A 205 -6.34 -18.96 -15.77
N ILE A 206 -5.18 -18.70 -16.35
CA ILE A 206 -4.62 -19.49 -17.44
C ILE A 206 -4.13 -20.81 -16.86
N LYS A 207 -4.64 -21.93 -17.39
CA LYS A 207 -4.21 -23.26 -16.96
C LYS A 207 -3.01 -23.75 -17.76
N PRO A 208 -1.96 -24.32 -17.13
CA PRO A 208 -0.88 -24.97 -17.84
C PRO A 208 -1.40 -26.03 -18.81
N ARG A 209 -0.86 -26.08 -20.03
CA ARG A 209 -1.17 -27.10 -21.04
C ARG A 209 -0.30 -28.33 -20.88
N SER A 210 0.82 -28.22 -20.19
CA SER A 210 1.73 -29.31 -19.89
C SER A 210 2.35 -29.15 -18.51
N LYS A 211 2.97 -30.20 -17.98
CA LYS A 211 3.70 -30.16 -16.70
C LYS A 211 4.99 -29.34 -16.74
N TYR A 212 5.41 -28.90 -17.92
CA TYR A 212 6.62 -28.08 -18.12
C TYR A 212 6.30 -26.60 -18.31
N GLU A 213 5.02 -26.25 -18.43
CA GLU A 213 4.57 -24.85 -18.54
C GLU A 213 4.39 -24.28 -17.14
N SER A 214 5.15 -23.25 -16.79
CA SER A 214 4.95 -22.47 -15.58
C SER A 214 4.06 -21.29 -15.93
N VAL A 215 2.84 -21.25 -15.35
CA VAL A 215 1.87 -20.20 -15.62
C VAL A 215 1.47 -19.54 -14.30
N ASP A 216 1.88 -18.28 -14.14
CA ASP A 216 1.41 -17.38 -13.10
C ASP A 216 0.70 -16.21 -13.80
N ALA A 217 -0.43 -16.51 -14.43
CA ALA A 217 -1.15 -15.54 -15.21
C ALA A 217 -2.66 -15.61 -14.95
N GLY A 218 -3.27 -14.47 -14.70
CA GLY A 218 -4.67 -14.36 -14.39
C GLY A 218 -5.24 -12.96 -14.57
N PHE A 219 -6.49 -12.92 -14.99
CA PHE A 219 -7.32 -11.73 -15.00
C PHE A 219 -8.43 -11.90 -13.95
N SER A 220 -8.51 -11.00 -12.97
CA SER A 220 -9.53 -11.06 -11.92
C SER A 220 -10.28 -9.75 -11.79
N VAL A 221 -11.57 -9.85 -11.43
CA VAL A 221 -12.44 -8.70 -11.19
C VAL A 221 -13.21 -8.86 -9.88
N ASP A 222 -13.34 -7.77 -9.13
CA ASP A 222 -14.14 -7.66 -7.90
C ASP A 222 -14.94 -6.35 -7.94
N LEU A 223 -16.20 -6.43 -8.37
CA LEU A 223 -17.01 -5.30 -8.82
C LEU A 223 -18.28 -5.13 -7.99
N ASP A 224 -18.59 -3.89 -7.66
CA ASP A 224 -19.91 -3.47 -7.18
C ASP A 224 -20.74 -2.92 -8.35
N ILE A 225 -21.50 -3.79 -9.01
CA ILE A 225 -22.23 -3.47 -10.24
C ILE A 225 -23.64 -2.96 -9.91
N PRO A 226 -24.07 -1.78 -10.39
CA PRO A 226 -25.44 -1.33 -10.22
C PRO A 226 -26.42 -2.23 -11.00
N LYS A 227 -27.48 -2.69 -10.29
CA LYS A 227 -28.51 -3.62 -10.84
C LYS A 227 -29.58 -2.93 -11.65
N GLY A 228 -29.79 -1.63 -11.44
CA GLY A 228 -30.89 -0.88 -12.01
C GLY A 228 -30.77 -0.64 -13.52
N ASN A 229 -31.78 -0.03 -14.08
CA ASN A 229 -31.87 0.35 -15.49
C ASN A 229 -31.95 1.88 -15.67
N ALA A 230 -31.74 2.65 -14.63
CA ALA A 230 -31.63 4.10 -14.73
C ALA A 230 -30.42 4.47 -15.63
N ASP A 231 -30.45 5.66 -16.20
CA ASP A 231 -29.37 6.11 -17.09
C ASP A 231 -28.03 6.22 -16.33
N SER A 232 -28.08 6.58 -15.05
CA SER A 232 -26.92 6.52 -14.16
C SER A 232 -26.32 5.11 -14.04
N ASP A 233 -27.16 4.08 -13.89
CA ASP A 233 -26.70 2.70 -13.74
C ASP A 233 -26.05 2.19 -15.03
N LYS A 234 -26.62 2.56 -16.18
CA LYS A 234 -26.06 2.22 -17.49
C LYS A 234 -24.71 2.93 -17.72
N ALA A 235 -24.66 4.23 -17.47
CA ALA A 235 -23.44 5.02 -17.65
C ALA A 235 -22.29 4.53 -16.75
N ILE A 236 -22.60 4.14 -15.50
CA ILE A 236 -21.61 3.56 -14.59
C ILE A 236 -21.12 2.20 -15.12
N ARG A 237 -22.00 1.31 -15.61
CA ARG A 237 -21.57 0.04 -16.20
C ARG A 237 -20.75 0.24 -17.48
N GLU A 238 -21.11 1.22 -18.32
CA GLU A 238 -20.35 1.58 -19.54
C GLU A 238 -18.95 2.06 -19.17
N TRP A 239 -18.85 2.96 -18.20
CA TRP A 239 -17.56 3.40 -17.68
C TRP A 239 -16.73 2.22 -17.11
N MET A 240 -17.34 1.34 -16.26
CA MET A 240 -16.65 0.18 -15.71
C MET A 240 -16.08 -0.70 -16.83
N MET A 241 -16.90 -1.02 -17.85
CA MET A 241 -16.46 -1.87 -18.95
C MET A 241 -15.35 -1.25 -19.78
N ALA A 242 -15.40 0.07 -19.99
CA ALA A 242 -14.34 0.78 -20.69
C ALA A 242 -13.03 0.75 -19.89
N ALA A 243 -13.07 1.08 -18.60
CA ALA A 243 -11.89 1.06 -17.72
C ALA A 243 -11.29 -0.36 -17.59
N ILE A 244 -12.15 -1.38 -17.42
CA ILE A 244 -11.70 -2.78 -17.36
C ILE A 244 -11.05 -3.21 -18.67
N ARG A 245 -11.64 -2.88 -19.83
CA ARG A 245 -11.03 -3.17 -21.12
C ARG A 245 -9.66 -2.52 -21.26
N ASP A 246 -9.56 -1.23 -20.94
CA ASP A 246 -8.35 -0.45 -21.12
C ASP A 246 -7.21 -1.00 -20.26
N ASP A 247 -7.49 -1.38 -19.02
CA ASP A 247 -6.49 -1.95 -18.13
C ASP A 247 -6.20 -3.43 -18.40
N ALA A 248 -7.22 -4.27 -18.59
CA ALA A 248 -7.01 -5.70 -18.84
C ALA A 248 -6.18 -5.96 -20.11
N PHE A 249 -6.31 -5.13 -21.12
CA PHE A 249 -5.61 -5.31 -22.38
C PHE A 249 -4.45 -4.33 -22.60
N TYR A 250 -4.14 -3.50 -21.63
CA TYR A 250 -3.09 -2.48 -21.70
C TYR A 250 -1.72 -3.06 -22.09
N GLN A 251 -1.31 -4.15 -21.45
CA GLN A 251 -0.01 -4.78 -21.65
C GLN A 251 0.03 -5.73 -22.85
N LEU A 252 -1.12 -5.98 -23.47
CA LEU A 252 -1.23 -6.83 -24.65
C LEU A 252 -1.14 -5.94 -25.89
N GLN A 253 -0.10 -6.09 -26.69
CA GLN A 253 0.29 -5.21 -27.81
C GLN A 253 -0.83 -4.92 -28.84
N ASN A 254 -1.96 -5.59 -28.75
CA ASN A 254 -3.09 -5.48 -29.67
C ASN A 254 -4.36 -4.91 -29.01
N ASN A 255 -4.26 -4.04 -28.02
CA ASN A 255 -5.46 -3.44 -27.41
C ASN A 255 -6.25 -2.54 -28.39
N MET A 256 -5.61 -2.10 -29.49
CA MET A 256 -6.27 -1.28 -30.51
C MET A 256 -7.36 -2.06 -31.23
N GLY A 257 -8.60 -1.68 -30.99
CA GLY A 257 -9.77 -2.27 -31.64
C GLY A 257 -10.58 -3.26 -30.81
N ILE A 258 -10.20 -3.52 -29.54
CA ILE A 258 -11.07 -4.30 -28.65
C ILE A 258 -12.30 -3.44 -28.29
N PRO A 259 -13.51 -3.88 -28.67
CA PRO A 259 -14.71 -3.08 -28.39
C PRO A 259 -15.04 -3.09 -26.89
N VAL A 260 -15.66 -2.04 -26.43
CA VAL A 260 -16.32 -2.07 -25.10
C VAL A 260 -17.44 -3.11 -25.16
N GLY A 261 -17.39 -4.03 -24.19
CA GLY A 261 -18.38 -5.09 -24.10
C GLY A 261 -19.79 -4.55 -23.84
N LYS A 262 -20.80 -5.30 -24.20
CA LYS A 262 -22.20 -4.93 -23.90
C LYS A 262 -22.42 -4.85 -22.40
N CYS A 263 -23.07 -3.79 -21.94
CA CYS A 263 -23.31 -3.50 -20.52
C CYS A 263 -24.66 -2.81 -20.26
N THR A 264 -25.60 -2.94 -21.19
CA THR A 264 -26.96 -2.38 -21.06
C THR A 264 -27.72 -2.97 -19.89
N SER A 265 -27.44 -4.23 -19.54
CA SER A 265 -27.97 -4.90 -18.36
C SER A 265 -26.82 -5.56 -17.55
N LEU A 266 -27.11 -5.93 -16.30
CA LEU A 266 -26.19 -6.72 -15.47
C LEU A 266 -25.77 -8.02 -16.17
N LYS A 267 -26.70 -8.71 -16.83
CA LYS A 267 -26.43 -9.95 -17.53
C LYS A 267 -25.51 -9.74 -18.74
N ASP A 268 -25.73 -8.67 -19.50
CA ASP A 268 -24.85 -8.33 -20.63
C ASP A 268 -23.44 -8.05 -20.16
N MET A 269 -23.28 -7.28 -19.08
CA MET A 269 -21.98 -6.97 -18.50
C MET A 269 -21.25 -8.22 -18.03
N GLN A 270 -21.95 -9.13 -17.33
CA GLN A 270 -21.35 -10.39 -16.87
C GLN A 270 -20.87 -11.25 -18.05
N HIS A 271 -21.68 -11.35 -19.12
CA HIS A 271 -21.29 -12.07 -20.32
C HIS A 271 -20.06 -11.44 -21.00
N SER A 272 -20.04 -10.11 -21.12
CA SER A 272 -18.91 -9.39 -21.69
C SER A 272 -17.61 -9.55 -20.87
N LEU A 273 -17.71 -9.66 -19.55
CA LEU A 273 -16.56 -9.95 -18.70
C LEU A 273 -16.03 -11.40 -18.94
N ASP A 274 -16.94 -12.37 -19.18
CA ASP A 274 -16.54 -13.71 -19.57
C ASP A 274 -15.82 -13.73 -20.91
N ASP A 275 -16.34 -12.98 -21.89
CA ASP A 275 -15.70 -12.83 -23.21
C ASP A 275 -14.31 -12.18 -23.08
N TYR A 276 -14.16 -11.19 -22.20
CA TYR A 276 -12.86 -10.55 -21.91
C TYR A 276 -11.88 -11.57 -21.30
N GLY A 277 -12.31 -12.38 -20.35
CA GLY A 277 -11.46 -13.41 -19.76
C GLY A 277 -10.93 -14.41 -20.80
N VAL A 278 -11.80 -14.88 -21.70
CA VAL A 278 -11.42 -15.77 -22.81
C VAL A 278 -10.47 -15.10 -23.79
N LEU A 279 -10.76 -13.85 -24.15
CA LEU A 279 -9.90 -13.08 -25.06
C LEU A 279 -8.54 -12.78 -24.44
N TRP A 280 -8.51 -12.42 -23.16
CA TRP A 280 -7.30 -12.15 -22.42
C TRP A 280 -6.39 -13.38 -22.36
N GLU A 281 -6.92 -14.58 -22.02
CA GLU A 281 -6.16 -15.83 -22.09
C GLU A 281 -5.57 -16.08 -23.47
N LYS A 282 -6.38 -15.88 -24.52
CA LYS A 282 -5.93 -16.09 -25.91
C LYS A 282 -4.77 -15.16 -26.27
N LEU A 283 -4.85 -13.90 -25.89
CA LEU A 283 -3.83 -12.89 -26.21
C LEU A 283 -2.55 -13.12 -25.40
N CYS A 284 -2.66 -13.42 -24.12
CA CYS A 284 -1.51 -13.79 -23.30
C CYS A 284 -0.76 -14.98 -23.88
N ARG A 285 -1.47 -16.03 -24.28
CA ARG A 285 -0.84 -17.19 -24.90
C ARG A 285 -0.19 -16.89 -26.25
N ALA A 286 -0.75 -15.97 -27.03
CA ALA A 286 -0.18 -15.55 -28.30
C ALA A 286 1.12 -14.75 -28.09
N GLU A 287 1.14 -13.86 -27.11
CA GLU A 287 2.31 -13.04 -26.76
C GLU A 287 3.48 -13.90 -26.33
N TYR A 288 3.26 -14.85 -25.42
CA TYR A 288 4.32 -15.72 -24.88
C TYR A 288 4.70 -16.90 -25.81
N GLN A 289 3.97 -17.16 -26.89
CA GLN A 289 4.37 -18.16 -27.89
C GLN A 289 5.47 -17.69 -28.83
N ILE A 290 5.73 -16.39 -28.89
CA ILE A 290 6.76 -15.80 -29.75
C ILE A 290 8.16 -16.00 -29.15
N GLU A 291 8.26 -16.09 -27.84
CA GLU A 291 9.50 -16.39 -27.13
C GLU A 291 9.44 -17.85 -26.65
N ASP A 292 10.45 -18.64 -26.91
CA ASP A 292 10.60 -20.04 -26.44
C ASP A 292 10.56 -20.22 -24.89
N THR A 293 10.00 -19.26 -24.17
CA THR A 293 9.86 -19.28 -22.72
C THR A 293 8.58 -20.00 -22.31
N LEU A 294 8.76 -21.08 -21.57
CA LEU A 294 7.66 -21.85 -20.95
C LEU A 294 7.07 -21.14 -19.72
N GLU A 295 7.40 -19.89 -19.48
CA GLU A 295 6.99 -19.15 -18.31
C GLU A 295 6.11 -17.96 -18.69
N ILE A 296 4.84 -18.01 -18.29
CA ILE A 296 3.89 -16.92 -18.47
C ILE A 296 3.67 -16.26 -17.11
N ARG A 297 4.09 -14.98 -16.99
CA ARG A 297 3.86 -14.17 -15.80
C ARG A 297 3.13 -12.88 -16.20
N MET A 298 1.82 -12.89 -16.06
CA MET A 298 1.01 -11.70 -16.32
C MET A 298 -0.24 -11.72 -15.45
N THR A 299 -0.44 -10.71 -14.65
CA THR A 299 -1.67 -10.58 -13.87
C THR A 299 -2.34 -9.23 -14.07
N CYS A 300 -3.66 -9.25 -14.08
CA CYS A 300 -4.48 -8.05 -14.08
C CYS A 300 -5.59 -8.23 -13.04
N ASN A 301 -5.51 -7.49 -11.94
CA ASN A 301 -6.49 -7.54 -10.87
C ASN A 301 -7.22 -6.21 -10.82
N ILE A 302 -8.55 -6.22 -10.95
CA ILE A 302 -9.37 -5.01 -10.98
C ILE A 302 -10.44 -5.05 -9.89
N LYS A 303 -10.53 -3.99 -9.10
CA LYS A 303 -11.58 -3.80 -8.10
C LYS A 303 -12.33 -2.50 -8.36
N VAL A 304 -13.65 -2.56 -8.36
CA VAL A 304 -14.50 -1.37 -8.43
C VAL A 304 -15.51 -1.40 -7.30
N LYS A 305 -15.45 -0.42 -6.40
CA LYS A 305 -16.28 -0.38 -5.20
C LYS A 305 -17.07 0.91 -5.13
N LYS A 306 -18.38 0.79 -4.82
CA LYS A 306 -19.19 1.96 -4.49
C LYS A 306 -18.79 2.47 -3.11
N VAL A 307 -18.36 3.72 -3.02
CA VAL A 307 -17.80 4.31 -1.79
C VAL A 307 -18.68 5.41 -1.20
N ALA A 308 -19.50 6.07 -2.03
CA ALA A 308 -20.48 7.05 -1.57
C ALA A 308 -21.71 7.05 -2.49
N ASP A 309 -22.88 7.32 -1.91
CA ASP A 309 -24.15 7.37 -2.64
C ASP A 309 -25.15 8.28 -1.92
N CYS A 310 -25.73 9.23 -2.62
CA CYS A 310 -26.83 10.07 -2.16
C CYS A 310 -27.79 10.34 -3.32
N ASP A 311 -28.83 11.13 -3.09
CA ASP A 311 -29.84 11.42 -4.12
C ASP A 311 -29.25 12.13 -5.36
N ASP A 312 -28.19 12.92 -5.16
CA ASP A 312 -27.60 13.75 -6.22
C ASP A 312 -26.39 13.09 -6.90
N TYR A 313 -25.63 12.24 -6.16
CA TYR A 313 -24.33 11.73 -6.64
C TYR A 313 -24.15 10.27 -6.24
N THR A 314 -23.35 9.56 -7.04
CA THR A 314 -22.77 8.26 -6.65
C THR A 314 -21.30 8.23 -7.02
N THR A 315 -20.45 7.77 -6.09
CA THR A 315 -18.99 7.73 -6.28
C THR A 315 -18.48 6.30 -6.15
N TYR A 316 -17.64 5.92 -7.09
CA TYR A 316 -16.96 4.63 -7.14
C TYR A 316 -15.45 4.83 -7.00
N TYR A 317 -14.83 3.89 -6.32
CA TYR A 317 -13.39 3.72 -6.26
C TYR A 317 -12.99 2.65 -7.26
N TYR A 318 -12.03 2.95 -8.11
CA TYR A 318 -11.40 2.04 -9.04
C TYR A 318 -9.99 1.73 -8.57
N TRP A 319 -9.61 0.46 -8.60
CA TRP A 319 -8.27 -0.02 -8.34
C TRP A 319 -7.92 -1.11 -9.35
N ALA A 320 -6.78 -0.99 -9.99
CA ALA A 320 -6.20 -2.02 -10.82
C ALA A 320 -4.73 -2.22 -10.45
N SER A 321 -4.27 -3.46 -10.52
CA SER A 321 -2.87 -3.85 -10.41
C SER A 321 -2.53 -4.69 -11.62
N LEU A 322 -1.59 -4.18 -12.42
CA LEU A 322 -1.20 -4.75 -13.70
C LEU A 322 0.25 -5.21 -13.60
N TYR A 323 0.50 -6.51 -13.74
CA TYR A 323 1.84 -7.07 -13.77
C TYR A 323 2.12 -7.76 -15.09
N GLY A 324 3.14 -7.33 -15.81
CA GLY A 324 3.55 -7.85 -17.11
C GLY A 324 4.97 -8.43 -17.14
N GLY A 325 5.50 -8.86 -15.97
CA GLY A 325 6.84 -9.46 -15.90
C GLY A 325 7.97 -8.50 -15.54
N GLY A 326 7.67 -7.28 -15.06
CA GLY A 326 8.68 -6.30 -14.59
C GLY A 326 9.11 -6.50 -13.13
N LEU A 327 9.77 -5.49 -12.57
CA LEU A 327 10.21 -5.49 -11.16
C LEU A 327 9.04 -5.36 -10.18
N HIS A 328 7.94 -4.73 -10.59
CA HIS A 328 6.75 -4.50 -9.78
C HIS A 328 5.52 -4.37 -10.68
N ASP A 329 4.35 -4.46 -10.09
CA ASP A 329 3.09 -4.16 -10.75
C ASP A 329 2.92 -2.65 -11.01
N LEU A 330 2.01 -2.31 -11.91
CA LEU A 330 1.58 -0.95 -12.18
C LEU A 330 0.21 -0.73 -11.53
N PRO A 331 0.15 -0.07 -10.37
CA PRO A 331 -1.13 0.23 -9.73
C PRO A 331 -1.80 1.42 -10.40
N ARG A 332 -3.11 1.32 -10.60
CA ARG A 332 -3.98 2.43 -10.98
C ARG A 332 -5.10 2.56 -9.97
N LYS A 333 -5.22 3.72 -9.35
CA LYS A 333 -6.23 3.96 -8.31
C LYS A 333 -6.81 5.35 -8.50
N TYR A 334 -8.11 5.44 -8.60
CA TYR A 334 -8.79 6.72 -8.69
C TYR A 334 -10.26 6.62 -8.30
N TYR A 335 -10.90 7.75 -8.18
CA TYR A 335 -12.33 7.85 -7.92
C TYR A 335 -13.02 8.46 -9.11
N ILE A 336 -14.27 8.04 -9.34
CA ILE A 336 -15.19 8.71 -10.26
C ILE A 336 -16.50 9.03 -9.55
N THR A 337 -17.11 10.12 -9.93
CA THR A 337 -18.43 10.51 -9.46
C THR A 337 -19.38 10.71 -10.63
N TYR A 338 -20.54 10.08 -10.54
CA TYR A 338 -21.66 10.34 -11.45
C TYR A 338 -22.64 11.30 -10.79
N ASP A 339 -22.93 12.41 -11.46
CA ASP A 339 -23.96 13.38 -11.05
C ASP A 339 -25.32 12.90 -11.57
N LYS A 340 -26.20 12.52 -10.68
CA LYS A 340 -27.53 12.00 -11.01
C LYS A 340 -28.49 13.09 -11.50
N GLN A 341 -28.25 14.35 -11.10
CA GLN A 341 -29.08 15.48 -11.48
C GLN A 341 -28.78 15.97 -12.90
N ARG A 342 -27.49 16.01 -13.27
CA ARG A 342 -27.04 16.46 -14.58
C ARG A 342 -26.88 15.34 -15.58
N GLY A 343 -26.84 14.10 -15.11
CA GLY A 343 -26.79 12.92 -15.98
C GLY A 343 -25.42 12.64 -16.59
N GLY A 344 -24.32 12.78 -15.83
CA GLY A 344 -23.00 12.54 -16.37
C GLY A 344 -21.90 12.34 -15.34
N LEU A 345 -20.75 11.82 -15.79
CA LEU A 345 -19.55 11.75 -14.99
C LEU A 345 -18.98 13.15 -14.76
N LEU A 346 -18.48 13.37 -13.54
CA LEU A 346 -17.85 14.63 -13.20
C LEU A 346 -16.38 14.63 -13.62
N ASP A 347 -15.97 15.78 -14.13
CA ASP A 347 -14.59 16.14 -14.40
C ASP A 347 -14.34 17.60 -13.98
N VAL A 348 -13.09 18.04 -14.06
CA VAL A 348 -12.71 19.41 -13.71
C VAL A 348 -13.41 20.42 -14.62
N GLY A 349 -13.50 20.13 -15.93
CA GLY A 349 -14.06 21.05 -16.94
C GLY A 349 -15.54 21.30 -16.73
N ASN A 350 -16.30 20.29 -16.30
CA ASN A 350 -17.74 20.39 -16.06
C ASN A 350 -18.11 20.73 -14.61
N SER A 351 -17.12 20.85 -13.69
CA SER A 351 -17.37 21.05 -12.26
C SER A 351 -16.79 22.35 -11.74
N VAL A 352 -15.66 22.83 -12.25
CA VAL A 352 -14.96 24.04 -11.79
C VAL A 352 -15.31 25.24 -12.68
N LYS A 353 -15.64 26.38 -12.06
CA LYS A 353 -15.87 27.65 -12.77
C LYS A 353 -14.62 28.05 -13.54
N PRO A 354 -14.69 28.32 -14.87
CA PRO A 354 -13.50 28.68 -15.65
C PRO A 354 -12.70 29.84 -15.06
N SER A 355 -13.37 30.86 -14.50
CA SER A 355 -12.74 32.00 -13.85
C SER A 355 -12.03 31.65 -12.52
N MET A 356 -12.30 30.49 -11.95
CA MET A 356 -11.72 30.02 -10.69
C MET A 356 -10.71 28.90 -10.88
N MET A 357 -10.46 28.47 -12.10
CA MET A 357 -9.61 27.32 -12.41
C MET A 357 -8.21 27.45 -11.82
N GLN A 358 -7.59 28.64 -11.92
CA GLN A 358 -6.24 28.86 -11.39
C GLN A 358 -6.22 28.78 -9.86
N ARG A 359 -7.24 29.34 -9.20
CA ARG A 359 -7.38 29.24 -7.76
C ARG A 359 -7.62 27.79 -7.32
N PHE A 360 -8.43 27.07 -8.05
CA PHE A 360 -8.68 25.65 -7.76
C PHE A 360 -7.39 24.83 -7.89
N ARG A 361 -6.60 25.09 -8.93
CA ARG A 361 -5.28 24.43 -9.14
C ARG A 361 -4.31 24.71 -7.99
N HIS A 362 -4.26 25.95 -7.52
CA HIS A 362 -3.45 26.31 -6.34
C HIS A 362 -3.89 25.52 -5.09
N MET A 363 -5.19 25.39 -4.83
CA MET A 363 -5.70 24.58 -3.70
C MET A 363 -5.36 23.09 -3.84
N VAL A 364 -5.34 22.56 -5.05
CA VAL A 364 -4.87 21.21 -5.32
C VAL A 364 -3.41 21.05 -4.94
N LEU A 365 -2.55 21.99 -5.37
CA LEU A 365 -1.13 21.97 -5.03
C LEU A 365 -0.88 22.13 -3.53
N GLU A 366 -1.62 23.01 -2.83
CA GLU A 366 -1.53 23.12 -1.36
C GLU A 366 -1.91 21.81 -0.64
N SER A 367 -2.90 21.09 -1.18
CA SER A 367 -3.29 19.80 -0.64
C SER A 367 -2.24 18.72 -0.91
N LEU A 368 -1.70 18.66 -2.12
CA LEU A 368 -0.63 17.74 -2.49
C LEU A 368 0.64 17.98 -1.67
N LYS A 369 0.99 19.23 -1.39
CA LYS A 369 2.14 19.56 -0.55
C LYS A 369 2.04 18.93 0.83
N LYS A 370 0.87 18.96 1.46
CA LYS A 370 0.66 18.36 2.79
C LYS A 370 0.87 16.84 2.75
N GLU A 371 0.45 16.18 1.70
CA GLU A 371 0.66 14.74 1.52
C GLU A 371 2.12 14.43 1.19
N TYR A 372 2.74 15.24 0.35
CA TYR A 372 4.16 15.16 0.02
C TYR A 372 5.04 15.32 1.28
N ASP A 373 4.80 16.37 2.09
CA ASP A 373 5.53 16.60 3.35
C ASP A 373 5.36 15.39 4.30
N PHE A 374 4.17 14.80 4.32
CA PHE A 374 3.90 13.62 5.13
C PHE A 374 4.66 12.39 4.61
N CYS A 375 4.68 12.12 3.30
CA CYS A 375 5.38 10.98 2.71
C CYS A 375 6.89 11.03 2.93
N TYR A 376 7.47 12.22 2.92
CA TYR A 376 8.92 12.44 3.15
C TYR A 376 9.26 12.72 4.61
N GLU A 377 8.30 12.69 5.52
CA GLU A 377 8.46 12.95 6.96
C GLU A 377 9.20 14.24 7.29
N ARG A 378 9.06 15.25 6.43
CA ARG A 378 9.70 16.56 6.57
C ARG A 378 8.81 17.67 6.01
N GLU A 379 8.93 18.85 6.59
CA GLU A 379 8.31 20.05 6.05
C GLU A 379 9.21 20.65 4.95
N ASN A 380 8.71 20.63 3.70
CA ASN A 380 9.43 21.22 2.55
C ASN A 380 8.99 22.67 2.36
N SER A 381 9.89 23.51 1.81
CA SER A 381 9.46 24.82 1.34
C SER A 381 8.48 24.69 0.16
N TRP A 382 7.71 25.75 -0.13
CA TRP A 382 6.85 25.75 -1.32
C TRP A 382 7.67 25.61 -2.61
N GLU A 383 8.83 26.25 -2.64
CA GLU A 383 9.74 26.21 -3.79
C GLU A 383 10.33 24.82 -4.01
N ASP A 384 10.81 24.14 -2.95
CA ASP A 384 11.34 22.78 -3.04
C ASP A 384 10.27 21.79 -3.50
N PHE A 385 9.06 21.86 -2.92
CA PHE A 385 7.92 21.03 -3.32
C PHE A 385 7.57 21.24 -4.80
N THR A 386 7.33 22.48 -5.22
CA THR A 386 6.93 22.77 -6.61
C THR A 386 8.07 22.48 -7.59
N HIS A 387 9.33 22.71 -7.21
CA HIS A 387 10.46 22.28 -8.02
C HIS A 387 10.45 20.77 -8.22
N SER A 388 10.23 20.02 -7.16
CA SER A 388 10.19 18.55 -7.21
C SER A 388 9.09 18.03 -8.14
N ILE A 389 7.82 18.42 -7.90
CA ILE A 389 6.70 17.90 -8.67
C ILE A 389 6.57 18.47 -10.10
N PHE A 390 7.03 19.71 -10.34
CA PHE A 390 6.97 20.30 -11.67
C PHE A 390 8.12 19.86 -12.58
N SER A 391 9.26 19.52 -11.99
CA SER A 391 10.40 18.95 -12.70
C SER A 391 10.43 17.44 -12.65
N PHE A 392 9.46 16.81 -11.98
CA PHE A 392 9.31 15.38 -12.04
C PHE A 392 8.97 14.99 -13.49
N HIS A 393 10.05 14.73 -14.21
CA HIS A 393 9.98 13.98 -15.45
C HIS A 393 10.12 12.52 -15.02
N CYS A 394 9.30 11.63 -15.53
CA CYS A 394 9.75 10.27 -15.65
C CYS A 394 11.18 10.37 -16.20
N PRO A 395 12.22 10.00 -15.46
CA PRO A 395 13.58 10.28 -15.85
C PRO A 395 13.68 9.81 -17.29
N MET A 396 14.11 10.69 -18.19
CA MET A 396 14.47 10.27 -19.53
C MET A 396 15.53 9.19 -19.27
N ILE A 397 15.11 7.94 -19.30
CA ILE A 397 16.05 6.85 -19.19
C ILE A 397 16.89 7.05 -20.41
N ASP A 398 18.15 7.39 -20.21
CA ASP A 398 19.10 7.51 -21.31
C ASP A 398 19.13 6.17 -22.02
N THR A 399 18.34 6.08 -23.09
CA THR A 399 18.23 4.86 -23.89
C THR A 399 19.39 4.74 -24.88
N SER A 400 20.35 5.67 -24.88
CA SER A 400 21.46 5.71 -25.85
C SER A 400 22.39 4.50 -25.79
N GLY A 401 22.40 3.76 -24.68
CA GLY A 401 23.16 2.52 -24.51
C GLY A 401 22.30 1.25 -24.42
N MET A 402 20.99 1.35 -24.61
CA MET A 402 20.08 0.21 -24.47
C MET A 402 19.84 -0.49 -25.82
N ASP A 403 19.68 -1.81 -25.76
CA ASP A 403 19.23 -2.57 -26.92
C ASP A 403 17.75 -2.24 -27.26
N ASP A 404 17.33 -2.63 -28.45
CA ASP A 404 16.00 -2.29 -28.96
C ASP A 404 14.88 -2.95 -28.14
N VAL A 405 15.15 -4.09 -27.48
CA VAL A 405 14.18 -4.80 -26.63
C VAL A 405 13.96 -4.02 -25.33
N MET A 406 15.03 -3.60 -24.68
CA MET A 406 14.94 -2.80 -23.45
C MET A 406 14.35 -1.42 -23.74
N ARG A 407 14.71 -0.80 -24.86
CA ARG A 407 14.14 0.46 -25.32
C ARG A 407 12.64 0.32 -25.59
N SER A 408 12.23 -0.71 -26.32
CA SER A 408 10.83 -1.03 -26.59
C SER A 408 10.06 -1.33 -25.31
N PHE A 409 10.64 -2.08 -24.38
CA PHE A 409 10.08 -2.36 -23.07
C PHE A 409 9.83 -1.07 -22.28
N LEU A 410 10.80 -0.18 -22.21
CA LEU A 410 10.69 1.08 -21.49
C LEU A 410 9.68 2.02 -22.15
N VAL A 411 9.70 2.16 -23.45
CA VAL A 411 8.72 2.97 -24.20
C VAL A 411 7.31 2.42 -24.04
N HIS A 412 7.11 1.10 -24.07
CA HIS A 412 5.81 0.46 -23.91
C HIS A 412 5.29 0.50 -22.48
N ASN A 413 6.14 0.31 -21.48
CA ASN A 413 5.71 0.26 -20.08
C ASN A 413 5.61 1.64 -19.43
N TYR A 414 6.22 2.66 -20.03
CA TYR A 414 6.20 4.03 -19.53
C TYR A 414 5.47 5.03 -20.45
N SER A 415 5.07 4.63 -21.66
CA SER A 415 4.16 5.41 -22.51
C SER A 415 2.71 5.06 -22.20
N CYS A 416 2.23 5.47 -21.04
CA CYS A 416 0.81 5.41 -20.73
C CYS A 416 0.05 6.40 -21.62
N ASP A 417 -0.90 5.92 -22.42
CA ASP A 417 -1.85 6.79 -23.14
C ASP A 417 -2.78 7.58 -22.21
N ASP A 418 -2.95 7.14 -20.94
CA ASP A 418 -3.58 7.95 -19.88
C ASP A 418 -2.70 9.12 -19.42
N TRP A 419 -1.45 9.09 -19.78
CA TRP A 419 -0.57 10.24 -19.81
C TRP A 419 -0.78 11.04 -21.12
N ALA A 420 -1.92 10.89 -21.77
CA ALA A 420 -2.26 11.55 -23.05
C ALA A 420 -2.32 13.09 -22.96
N GLY A 421 -2.27 13.65 -21.77
CA GLY A 421 -1.83 15.02 -21.55
C GLY A 421 -0.33 15.15 -21.29
N TRP A 422 0.34 14.05 -20.99
CA TRP A 422 1.76 13.89 -20.84
C TRP A 422 2.30 13.14 -22.05
N ASN A 423 2.42 13.79 -23.15
CA ASN A 423 3.42 13.36 -24.12
C ASN A 423 4.74 13.34 -23.35
N GLY A 424 5.23 12.17 -22.98
CA GLY A 424 6.40 11.94 -22.11
C GLY A 424 7.72 12.54 -22.62
N TYR A 425 7.63 13.53 -23.43
CA TYR A 425 8.68 14.33 -24.03
C TYR A 425 8.41 15.81 -23.94
N ASN A 426 7.62 16.29 -23.00
CA ASN A 426 7.61 17.70 -22.70
C ASN A 426 8.92 18.01 -21.95
N GLU A 427 9.92 18.48 -22.69
CA GLU A 427 11.14 19.09 -22.17
C GLU A 427 10.88 20.32 -21.25
N LYS A 428 9.63 20.65 -21.05
CA LYS A 428 9.19 21.78 -20.25
C LYS A 428 8.63 21.31 -18.92
N ALA A 429 9.32 21.71 -17.85
CA ALA A 429 8.77 21.65 -16.49
C ALA A 429 7.37 22.27 -16.45
N PHE A 430 6.45 21.68 -15.69
CA PHE A 430 5.16 22.28 -15.45
C PHE A 430 5.31 23.60 -14.72
N THR A 431 4.30 24.42 -14.85
CA THR A 431 4.08 25.57 -14.00
C THR A 431 2.76 25.37 -13.25
N GLU A 432 2.52 26.17 -12.22
CA GLU A 432 1.22 26.14 -11.55
C GLU A 432 0.03 26.34 -12.49
N LYS A 433 0.23 27.05 -13.63
CA LYS A 433 -0.83 27.34 -14.59
C LYS A 433 -1.26 26.16 -15.43
N ASP A 434 -0.36 25.24 -15.70
CA ASP A 434 -0.55 24.08 -16.57
C ASP A 434 -0.46 22.74 -15.83
N PHE A 435 -0.29 22.78 -14.49
CA PHE A 435 -0.30 21.56 -13.68
C PHE A 435 -1.59 20.75 -13.92
N PRO A 436 -1.48 19.45 -14.23
CA PRO A 436 -2.62 18.63 -14.61
C PRO A 436 -3.61 18.48 -13.43
N LEU A 437 -4.89 18.48 -13.74
CA LEU A 437 -5.98 18.22 -12.81
C LEU A 437 -6.70 16.94 -13.26
N THR A 438 -6.34 15.80 -12.67
CA THR A 438 -6.78 14.47 -13.08
C THR A 438 -7.74 13.84 -12.09
N HIS A 439 -8.61 12.93 -12.58
CA HIS A 439 -9.47 12.07 -11.77
C HIS A 439 -10.27 12.83 -10.69
N PHE A 440 -11.01 13.85 -11.13
CA PHE A 440 -11.89 14.64 -10.26
C PHE A 440 -13.04 13.80 -9.71
N ALA A 441 -13.19 13.78 -8.40
CA ALA A 441 -14.29 13.08 -7.74
C ALA A 441 -14.81 13.83 -6.50
N VAL A 442 -16.00 13.47 -6.08
CA VAL A 442 -16.67 13.98 -4.86
C VAL A 442 -16.72 12.85 -3.84
N LEU A 443 -16.07 13.05 -2.71
CA LEU A 443 -16.10 12.13 -1.56
C LEU A 443 -16.64 12.84 -0.33
N PRO A 444 -17.01 12.12 0.75
CA PRO A 444 -17.45 12.73 2.00
C PRO A 444 -16.41 13.65 2.65
N GLU A 445 -15.15 13.46 2.33
CA GLU A 445 -14.02 14.27 2.79
C GLU A 445 -13.90 15.61 2.06
N GLY A 446 -14.41 15.69 0.83
CA GLY A 446 -14.30 16.86 -0.05
C GLY A 446 -14.18 16.49 -1.52
N ILE A 447 -13.63 17.41 -2.30
CA ILE A 447 -13.25 17.16 -3.68
C ILE A 447 -11.89 16.50 -3.70
N VAL A 448 -11.77 15.43 -4.47
CA VAL A 448 -10.54 14.63 -4.56
C VAL A 448 -10.04 14.59 -5.99
N LEU A 449 -8.73 14.82 -6.15
CA LEU A 449 -8.00 14.53 -7.38
C LEU A 449 -6.94 13.47 -7.04
N THR A 450 -6.79 12.50 -7.92
CA THR A 450 -5.84 11.39 -7.72
C THR A 450 -4.73 11.45 -8.75
N TYR A 451 -3.50 11.20 -8.29
CA TYR A 451 -2.29 11.12 -9.10
C TYR A 451 -1.64 9.76 -8.86
N HIS A 452 -1.41 9.04 -9.94
CA HIS A 452 -0.78 7.72 -9.89
C HIS A 452 0.74 7.82 -9.66
N PRO A 453 1.40 6.74 -9.22
CA PRO A 453 2.85 6.64 -9.27
C PRO A 453 3.40 7.05 -10.64
N TYR A 454 4.50 7.76 -10.66
CA TYR A 454 5.14 8.35 -11.85
C TYR A 454 4.41 9.54 -12.52
N GLN A 455 3.26 9.99 -12.01
CA GLN A 455 2.65 11.22 -12.53
C GLN A 455 3.29 12.49 -11.98
N ILE A 456 3.60 12.48 -10.69
CA ILE A 456 4.17 13.63 -9.99
C ILE A 456 5.33 13.27 -9.06
N ASP A 457 5.57 11.98 -8.84
CA ASP A 457 6.64 11.46 -8.00
C ASP A 457 7.02 10.02 -8.39
N CYS A 458 8.09 9.47 -7.81
CA CYS A 458 8.56 8.12 -8.09
C CYS A 458 7.59 7.03 -7.60
N PHE A 459 7.77 5.80 -8.09
CA PHE A 459 6.94 4.65 -7.70
C PHE A 459 6.92 4.41 -6.19
N ALA A 460 8.08 4.56 -5.54
CA ALA A 460 8.22 4.31 -4.10
C ALA A 460 7.40 5.27 -3.22
N ALA A 461 7.11 6.47 -3.73
CA ALA A 461 6.25 7.43 -3.04
C ALA A 461 4.76 7.06 -3.10
N GLY A 462 4.39 6.16 -4.02
CA GLY A 462 3.01 5.70 -4.18
C GLY A 462 2.11 6.67 -4.93
N GLU A 463 0.84 6.67 -4.55
CA GLU A 463 -0.17 7.57 -5.11
C GLU A 463 -0.38 8.80 -4.22
N TYR A 464 -0.78 9.91 -4.83
CA TYR A 464 -1.13 11.14 -4.13
C TYR A 464 -2.60 11.50 -4.33
N HIS A 465 -3.21 12.02 -3.25
CA HIS A 465 -4.59 12.48 -3.26
C HIS A 465 -4.68 13.95 -2.81
N ALA A 466 -5.01 14.84 -3.74
CA ALA A 466 -5.39 16.19 -3.33
C ALA A 466 -6.82 16.16 -2.78
N VAL A 467 -6.99 16.37 -1.49
CA VAL A 467 -8.30 16.42 -0.83
C VAL A 467 -8.61 17.85 -0.43
N ILE A 468 -9.62 18.46 -1.08
CA ILE A 468 -10.03 19.83 -0.85
C ILE A 468 -11.38 19.84 -0.12
N PRO A 469 -11.44 20.26 1.16
CA PRO A 469 -12.70 20.32 1.91
C PRO A 469 -13.78 21.14 1.20
N PHE A 470 -15.04 20.75 1.29
CA PHE A 470 -16.16 21.42 0.62
C PHE A 470 -16.23 22.93 0.90
N LYS A 471 -15.96 23.33 2.15
CA LYS A 471 -15.93 24.75 2.54
C LYS A 471 -15.01 25.60 1.65
N GLU A 472 -13.89 25.02 1.20
CA GLU A 472 -12.93 25.69 0.32
C GLU A 472 -13.26 25.45 -1.15
N ALA A 473 -13.52 24.21 -1.53
CA ALA A 473 -13.79 23.82 -2.91
C ALA A 473 -15.04 24.53 -3.50
N ASN A 474 -16.13 24.63 -2.75
CA ASN A 474 -17.41 25.21 -3.22
C ASN A 474 -17.27 26.66 -3.68
N LYS A 475 -16.25 27.40 -3.23
CA LYS A 475 -15.95 28.73 -3.74
C LYS A 475 -15.58 28.73 -5.25
N CYS A 476 -14.97 27.64 -5.70
CA CYS A 476 -14.49 27.45 -7.05
C CYS A 476 -15.45 26.64 -7.93
N LEU A 477 -16.36 25.86 -7.33
CA LEU A 477 -17.21 24.90 -8.04
C LEU A 477 -18.48 25.55 -8.57
N MET A 478 -19.02 24.99 -9.67
CA MET A 478 -20.28 25.40 -10.29
C MET A 478 -21.49 25.00 -9.43
N PHE A 479 -21.34 23.95 -8.59
CA PHE A 479 -22.39 23.34 -7.82
C PHE A 479 -21.91 23.08 -6.40
N ASP A 480 -22.85 22.96 -5.46
CA ASP A 480 -22.58 22.63 -4.07
C ASP A 480 -22.63 21.10 -3.91
N TYR A 481 -21.48 20.51 -3.57
CA TYR A 481 -21.33 19.07 -3.36
C TYR A 481 -21.29 18.68 -1.89
N SER A 482 -21.51 19.61 -0.94
CA SER A 482 -21.35 19.38 0.51
C SER A 482 -22.31 18.31 1.08
N LYS A 483 -23.37 17.94 0.37
CA LYS A 483 -24.23 16.82 0.75
C LYS A 483 -23.49 15.49 0.91
N HIS A 484 -22.37 15.32 0.23
CA HIS A 484 -21.52 14.13 0.42
C HIS A 484 -20.85 14.09 1.79
N GLU A 485 -20.70 15.22 2.49
CA GLU A 485 -20.09 15.26 3.83
C GLU A 485 -20.85 14.41 4.85
N ASP A 486 -22.16 14.28 4.69
CA ASP A 486 -23.00 13.45 5.55
C ASP A 486 -22.80 11.95 5.35
N LEU A 487 -22.12 11.56 4.27
CA LEU A 487 -21.84 10.16 3.90
C LEU A 487 -20.51 9.64 4.44
N LYS A 488 -19.90 10.30 5.43
CA LYS A 488 -18.60 9.90 5.98
C LYS A 488 -18.53 8.39 6.25
N PRO A 489 -17.45 7.73 5.79
CA PRO A 489 -17.39 6.28 5.81
C PRO A 489 -17.47 5.73 7.23
N LYS A 490 -18.26 4.67 7.39
CA LYS A 490 -18.36 3.93 8.66
C LYS A 490 -17.09 3.10 8.88
N LEU A 491 -16.82 2.71 10.12
CA LEU A 491 -15.65 1.91 10.48
C LEU A 491 -15.53 0.61 9.65
N GLN A 492 -16.68 0.01 9.28
CA GLN A 492 -16.74 -1.21 8.46
C GLN A 492 -16.18 -1.04 7.04
N ARG A 493 -16.00 0.20 6.55
CA ARG A 493 -15.30 0.47 5.29
C ARG A 493 -13.82 0.09 5.37
N PHE A 494 -13.25 0.14 6.55
CA PHE A 494 -11.81 0.04 6.77
C PHE A 494 -11.37 -1.32 7.32
N ILE A 495 -12.21 -2.04 8.04
CA ILE A 495 -11.83 -3.27 8.75
C ILE A 495 -12.47 -4.52 8.17
N LYS A 496 -11.74 -5.66 8.22
CA LYS A 496 -12.22 -7.02 7.95
C LYS A 496 -12.81 -7.61 9.24
N TRP A 497 -13.73 -8.57 9.06
CA TRP A 497 -14.35 -9.28 10.18
C TRP A 497 -14.14 -10.79 10.05
#